data_221577451e2c8e20c249de4c01503daf
#
_entry.id   221577451e2c8e20c249de4c01503daf
#
_cell.length_a   1.000
_cell.length_b   1.000
_cell.length_c   1.000
_cell.angle_alpha   90.00
_cell.angle_beta   90.00
_cell.angle_gamma   90.00
#
_symmetry.space_group_name_H-M   'P 1'
#
loop_
_entity.id
_entity.type
_entity.pdbx_description
1 polymer ?
#
loop_
_entity_poly.entity_id
_entity_poly.type
_entity_poly.pdbx_seq_one_letter_code
_entity_poly.pdbx_strand_id
1 'polypeptide(L)'
;MVIEAKNSAGIRRFSYNSRRQQTRVETETGSVQENRYDAEGLRFELLENGRRTSFVYHNGELLQEEGGEEQGTSYHLGAGIEAFQRGQELYYYHKDEQLSTALVTDEHRNVQNSYQYDAFGMSLGTTEQLNNRIRYTGQQYDDVTGQYYLRARYYNPVAGRFMQEDVYQGDGLNLYAYCGNNPVVYDDPSGYERKACPPQGKISESVDETSYGKSSSNCTELVPYYPANNGAESGSGSVPNSLLQGDPNTRVYLGIIDGEPDYVGIAYDVERRQSQHGDRFDYLREITTEPLTRRQARAIEQAMIKNHPEYSNKINSISTKRDWYNDAVTWGKA
;
A
#
# COMPACT_ATOMS: atom_id res chain seq x y z
N MET A 1 -7.90 -26.07 -3.22
CA MET A 1 -6.56 -26.41 -3.78
C MET A 1 -5.60 -26.63 -2.63
N VAL A 2 -4.75 -27.62 -2.68
CA VAL A 2 -3.69 -27.87 -1.69
C VAL A 2 -2.34 -27.69 -2.36
N ILE A 3 -1.44 -26.95 -1.73
CA ILE A 3 -0.08 -26.72 -2.18
C ILE A 3 0.86 -27.16 -1.07
N GLU A 4 1.92 -27.87 -1.44
CA GLU A 4 3.00 -28.24 -0.52
C GLU A 4 4.23 -27.39 -0.83
N ALA A 5 4.80 -26.75 0.20
CA ALA A 5 6.04 -26.00 0.09
C ALA A 5 7.07 -26.56 1.06
N LYS A 6 8.30 -26.73 0.59
CA LYS A 6 9.44 -27.18 1.40
C LYS A 6 10.50 -26.09 1.43
N ASN A 7 10.95 -25.75 2.63
CA ASN A 7 12.07 -24.85 2.85
C ASN A 7 12.96 -25.36 4.00
N SER A 8 13.92 -24.57 4.47
CA SER A 8 14.80 -24.91 5.59
C SER A 8 14.06 -25.13 6.92
N ALA A 9 12.83 -24.61 7.05
CA ALA A 9 11.96 -24.78 8.22
C ALA A 9 11.01 -26.00 8.08
N GLY A 10 11.20 -26.87 7.07
CA GLY A 10 10.41 -28.08 6.87
C GLY A 10 9.33 -27.97 5.80
N ILE A 11 8.49 -28.99 5.74
CA ILE A 11 7.37 -29.08 4.79
C ILE A 11 6.14 -28.43 5.38
N ARG A 12 5.47 -27.57 4.61
CA ARG A 12 4.17 -26.98 4.95
C ARG A 12 3.15 -27.27 3.87
N ARG A 13 1.95 -27.63 4.29
CA ARG A 13 0.80 -27.85 3.40
C ARG A 13 -0.18 -26.72 3.55
N PHE A 14 -0.52 -26.08 2.43
CA PHE A 14 -1.45 -24.95 2.38
C PHE A 14 -2.72 -25.37 1.65
N SER A 15 -3.87 -25.07 2.23
CA SER A 15 -5.19 -25.28 1.62
C SER A 15 -5.83 -23.94 1.32
N TYR A 16 -6.47 -23.85 0.17
CA TYR A 16 -7.13 -22.60 -0.29
C TYR A 16 -8.57 -22.91 -0.70
N ASN A 17 -9.47 -21.94 -0.46
CA ASN A 17 -10.83 -21.98 -0.98
C ASN A 17 -10.91 -21.54 -2.46
N SER A 18 -12.13 -21.47 -3.00
CA SER A 18 -12.37 -21.03 -4.40
C SER A 18 -12.05 -19.56 -4.64
N ARG A 19 -11.99 -18.74 -3.59
CA ARG A 19 -11.58 -17.32 -3.65
C ARG A 19 -10.07 -17.12 -3.46
N ARG A 20 -9.27 -18.20 -3.52
CA ARG A 20 -7.81 -18.22 -3.30
C ARG A 20 -7.38 -17.81 -1.89
N GLN A 21 -8.29 -17.75 -0.92
CA GLN A 21 -7.97 -17.44 0.47
C GLN A 21 -7.40 -18.68 1.18
N GLN A 22 -6.34 -18.50 1.96
CA GLN A 22 -5.67 -19.55 2.72
C GLN A 22 -6.53 -20.00 3.88
N THR A 23 -7.12 -21.21 3.80
CA THR A 23 -8.05 -21.72 4.81
C THR A 23 -7.38 -22.60 5.85
N ARG A 24 -6.28 -23.27 5.51
CA ARG A 24 -5.56 -24.15 6.44
C ARG A 24 -4.09 -24.23 6.09
N VAL A 25 -3.24 -24.19 7.11
CA VAL A 25 -1.82 -24.49 7.01
C VAL A 25 -1.48 -25.58 8.01
N GLU A 26 -0.70 -26.57 7.59
CA GLU A 26 -0.20 -27.65 8.41
C GLU A 26 1.31 -27.70 8.27
N THR A 27 2.02 -27.61 9.38
CA THR A 27 3.49 -27.66 9.44
C THR A 27 3.98 -29.10 9.59
N GLU A 28 5.24 -29.35 9.26
CA GLU A 28 5.89 -30.66 9.47
C GLU A 28 5.89 -31.10 10.95
N THR A 29 5.91 -30.15 11.87
CA THR A 29 5.83 -30.40 13.30
C THR A 29 4.43 -30.76 13.79
N GLY A 30 3.43 -30.78 12.89
CA GLY A 30 2.04 -31.05 13.21
C GLY A 30 1.24 -29.87 13.74
N SER A 31 1.83 -28.66 13.78
CA SER A 31 1.07 -27.44 14.12
C SER A 31 0.11 -27.10 12.99
N VAL A 32 -1.11 -26.71 13.37
CA VAL A 32 -2.20 -26.42 12.43
C VAL A 32 -2.73 -25.03 12.66
N GLN A 33 -2.88 -24.30 11.56
CA GLN A 33 -3.60 -23.03 11.52
C GLN A 33 -4.80 -23.15 10.60
N GLU A 34 -5.97 -22.71 11.04
CA GLU A 34 -7.18 -22.61 10.22
C GLU A 34 -7.70 -21.18 10.23
N ASN A 35 -8.11 -20.70 9.05
CA ASN A 35 -8.61 -19.35 8.86
C ASN A 35 -10.03 -19.39 8.31
N ARG A 36 -10.91 -18.54 8.85
CA ARG A 36 -12.26 -18.31 8.34
C ARG A 36 -12.45 -16.86 7.97
N TYR A 37 -13.17 -16.65 6.87
CA TYR A 37 -13.34 -15.35 6.25
C TYR A 37 -14.81 -14.99 6.16
N ASP A 38 -15.11 -13.71 6.33
CA ASP A 38 -16.44 -13.16 6.16
C ASP A 38 -16.80 -12.95 4.67
N ALA A 39 -17.93 -12.31 4.42
CA ALA A 39 -18.40 -12.04 3.05
C ALA A 39 -17.53 -11.01 2.31
N GLU A 40 -16.89 -10.10 3.04
CA GLU A 40 -15.98 -9.06 2.52
C GLU A 40 -14.58 -9.62 2.26
N GLY A 41 -14.29 -10.82 2.78
CA GLY A 41 -13.01 -11.50 2.62
C GLY A 41 -12.02 -11.24 3.74
N LEU A 42 -12.43 -10.56 4.81
CA LEU A 42 -11.61 -10.36 6.00
C LEU A 42 -11.63 -11.61 6.87
N ARG A 43 -10.49 -11.93 7.48
CA ARG A 43 -10.35 -13.06 8.40
C ARG A 43 -10.99 -12.73 9.74
N PHE A 44 -12.20 -13.23 9.98
CA PHE A 44 -12.90 -13.01 11.25
C PHE A 44 -12.57 -14.03 12.32
N GLU A 45 -11.99 -15.19 11.97
CA GLU A 45 -11.63 -16.23 12.93
C GLU A 45 -10.34 -16.93 12.52
N LEU A 46 -9.50 -17.18 13.50
CA LEU A 46 -8.24 -17.90 13.42
C LEU A 46 -8.24 -19.02 14.48
N LEU A 47 -7.89 -20.24 14.08
CA LEU A 47 -7.62 -21.35 14.98
C LEU A 47 -6.15 -21.75 14.87
N GLU A 48 -5.41 -21.62 15.95
CA GLU A 48 -4.00 -22.02 16.05
C GLU A 48 -3.89 -23.19 17.02
N ASN A 49 -3.60 -24.39 16.50
CA ASN A 49 -3.56 -25.63 17.29
C ASN A 49 -4.83 -25.85 18.12
N GLY A 50 -5.99 -25.49 17.57
CA GLY A 50 -7.30 -25.58 18.23
C GLY A 50 -7.65 -24.40 19.15
N ARG A 51 -6.74 -23.46 19.40
CA ARG A 51 -7.06 -22.21 20.12
C ARG A 51 -7.73 -21.25 19.15
N ARG A 52 -8.89 -20.76 19.52
CA ARG A 52 -9.69 -19.86 18.68
C ARG A 52 -9.42 -18.40 19.04
N THR A 53 -9.22 -17.57 18.04
CA THR A 53 -9.21 -16.10 18.13
C THR A 53 -10.19 -15.54 17.11
N SER A 54 -11.07 -14.64 17.54
CA SER A 54 -12.03 -13.93 16.68
C SER A 54 -11.57 -12.48 16.51
N PHE A 55 -11.79 -11.91 15.33
CA PHE A 55 -11.38 -10.56 14.97
C PHE A 55 -12.58 -9.72 14.58
N VAL A 56 -12.63 -8.48 15.05
CA VAL A 56 -13.63 -7.47 14.67
C VAL A 56 -12.94 -6.36 13.92
N TYR A 57 -13.46 -6.04 12.73
CA TYR A 57 -12.93 -4.99 11.87
C TYR A 57 -13.94 -3.86 11.70
N HIS A 58 -13.43 -2.66 11.47
CA HIS A 58 -14.20 -1.51 11.01
C HIS A 58 -13.46 -0.85 9.86
N ASN A 59 -14.11 -0.72 8.70
CA ASN A 59 -13.49 -0.20 7.47
C ASN A 59 -12.18 -0.91 7.09
N GLY A 60 -12.08 -2.22 7.35
CA GLY A 60 -10.89 -3.02 7.10
C GLY A 60 -9.79 -2.91 8.15
N GLU A 61 -9.93 -2.04 9.15
CA GLU A 61 -8.98 -1.93 10.27
C GLU A 61 -9.40 -2.80 11.44
N LEU A 62 -8.41 -3.46 12.07
CA LEU A 62 -8.64 -4.31 13.23
C LEU A 62 -8.97 -3.45 14.47
N LEU A 63 -10.15 -3.68 15.06
CA LEU A 63 -10.58 -3.02 16.30
C LEU A 63 -10.42 -3.89 17.53
N GLN A 64 -10.64 -5.20 17.38
CA GLN A 64 -10.67 -6.08 18.53
C GLN A 64 -10.29 -7.49 18.12
N GLU A 65 -9.60 -8.18 19.03
CA GLU A 65 -9.44 -9.62 19.00
C GLU A 65 -9.91 -10.24 20.31
N GLU A 66 -10.62 -11.35 20.20
CA GLU A 66 -11.15 -12.10 21.34
C GLU A 66 -10.80 -13.57 21.20
N GLY A 67 -10.38 -14.20 22.28
CA GLY A 67 -10.14 -15.63 22.32
C GLY A 67 -8.85 -16.03 23.01
N GLY A 68 -8.65 -17.35 23.13
CA GLY A 68 -7.56 -17.91 23.89
C GLY A 68 -7.82 -17.89 25.40
N GLU A 69 -6.76 -17.96 26.17
CA GLU A 69 -6.79 -17.88 27.65
C GLU A 69 -6.61 -16.44 28.15
N GLU A 70 -6.29 -15.53 27.26
CA GLU A 70 -6.05 -14.11 27.54
C GLU A 70 -7.33 -13.29 27.43
N GLN A 71 -7.38 -12.19 28.18
CA GLN A 71 -8.44 -11.20 28.01
C GLN A 71 -8.41 -10.63 26.59
N GLY A 72 -9.60 -10.32 26.04
CA GLY A 72 -9.72 -9.72 24.73
C GLY A 72 -8.87 -8.44 24.62
N THR A 73 -8.35 -8.18 23.42
CA THR A 73 -7.55 -7.01 23.12
C THR A 73 -8.36 -6.03 22.27
N SER A 74 -8.48 -4.79 22.72
CA SER A 74 -9.09 -3.70 21.95
C SER A 74 -8.01 -2.78 21.44
N TYR A 75 -8.06 -2.42 20.15
CA TYR A 75 -7.06 -1.57 19.49
C TYR A 75 -7.55 -0.14 19.37
N HIS A 76 -6.65 0.80 19.62
CA HIS A 76 -6.88 2.24 19.47
C HIS A 76 -6.23 2.71 18.16
N LEU A 77 -7.05 3.26 17.29
CA LEU A 77 -6.64 3.70 15.96
C LEU A 77 -6.29 5.18 15.94
N GLY A 78 -5.24 5.51 15.22
CA GLY A 78 -4.81 6.85 14.87
C GLY A 78 -4.28 6.83 13.44
N ALA A 79 -3.01 7.12 13.21
CA ALA A 79 -2.33 6.81 11.95
C ALA A 79 -1.98 5.30 11.89
N GLY A 80 -3.02 4.43 11.82
CA GLY A 80 -2.97 3.00 12.05
C GLY A 80 -3.20 2.65 13.51
N ILE A 81 -2.80 1.45 13.95
CA ILE A 81 -2.96 1.02 15.35
C ILE A 81 -1.88 1.68 16.22
N GLU A 82 -2.27 2.58 17.13
CA GLU A 82 -1.35 3.35 17.99
C GLU A 82 -1.17 2.74 19.38
N ALA A 83 -2.21 2.09 19.90
CA ALA A 83 -2.20 1.48 21.22
C ALA A 83 -3.14 0.28 21.27
N PHE A 84 -3.05 -0.51 22.31
CA PHE A 84 -4.04 -1.55 22.63
C PHE A 84 -4.31 -1.63 24.10
N GLN A 85 -5.50 -2.11 24.44
CA GLN A 85 -5.95 -2.31 25.81
C GLN A 85 -6.28 -3.77 26.05
N ARG A 86 -5.80 -4.32 27.18
CA ARG A 86 -6.18 -5.63 27.72
C ARG A 86 -6.71 -5.49 29.15
N GLY A 87 -7.98 -5.76 29.32
CA GLY A 87 -8.63 -5.48 30.60
C GLY A 87 -8.54 -4.01 30.96
N GLN A 88 -7.79 -3.67 32.03
CA GLN A 88 -7.58 -2.30 32.47
C GLN A 88 -6.20 -1.74 32.08
N GLU A 89 -5.33 -2.55 31.48
CA GLU A 89 -3.97 -2.15 31.12
C GLU A 89 -3.91 -1.62 29.70
N LEU A 90 -3.26 -0.47 29.51
CA LEU A 90 -3.07 0.20 28.23
C LEU A 90 -1.60 0.11 27.80
N TYR A 91 -1.38 -0.22 26.55
CA TYR A 91 -0.05 -0.38 25.96
C TYR A 91 0.06 0.45 24.69
N TYR A 92 1.25 0.99 24.42
CA TYR A 92 1.52 1.89 23.31
C TYR A 92 2.50 1.27 22.32
N TYR A 93 2.22 1.42 21.04
CA TYR A 93 3.11 1.03 19.95
C TYR A 93 4.07 2.16 19.61
N HIS A 94 5.35 1.85 19.57
CA HIS A 94 6.37 2.73 19.00
C HIS A 94 6.81 2.11 17.68
N LYS A 95 6.64 2.87 16.61
CA LYS A 95 6.82 2.42 15.24
C LYS A 95 8.11 2.97 14.64
N ASP A 96 8.68 2.22 13.70
CA ASP A 96 9.73 2.70 12.82
C ASP A 96 9.13 3.53 11.65
N GLU A 97 9.98 3.93 10.75
CA GLU A 97 9.64 4.76 9.59
C GLU A 97 8.74 4.05 8.57
N GLN A 98 8.66 2.72 8.64
CA GLN A 98 7.78 1.88 7.82
C GLN A 98 6.49 1.50 8.56
N LEU A 99 6.21 2.14 9.69
CA LEU A 99 5.11 1.84 10.59
C LEU A 99 5.16 0.43 11.21
N SER A 100 6.33 -0.21 11.17
CA SER A 100 6.54 -1.49 11.87
C SER A 100 6.67 -1.24 13.37
N THR A 101 6.09 -2.12 14.18
CA THR A 101 6.25 -2.07 15.64
C THR A 101 7.71 -2.29 16.01
N ALA A 102 8.38 -1.29 16.53
CA ALA A 102 9.74 -1.40 17.06
C ALA A 102 9.73 -1.74 18.55
N LEU A 103 8.85 -1.07 19.32
CA LEU A 103 8.69 -1.31 20.76
C LEU A 103 7.21 -1.30 21.13
N VAL A 104 6.88 -2.01 22.22
CA VAL A 104 5.63 -1.87 22.96
C VAL A 104 5.95 -1.47 24.38
N THR A 105 5.30 -0.44 24.91
CA THR A 105 5.47 0.03 26.30
C THR A 105 4.15 0.03 27.06
N ASP A 106 4.23 -0.10 28.38
CA ASP A 106 3.11 0.13 29.27
C ASP A 106 2.90 1.63 29.58
N GLU A 107 1.89 1.96 30.41
CA GLU A 107 1.60 3.31 30.85
C GLU A 107 2.75 3.96 31.65
N HIS A 108 3.62 3.16 32.26
CA HIS A 108 4.78 3.60 33.03
C HIS A 108 6.04 3.71 32.16
N ARG A 109 5.91 3.54 30.83
CA ARG A 109 7.00 3.56 29.85
C ARG A 109 8.01 2.40 29.99
N ASN A 110 7.65 1.32 30.68
CA ASN A 110 8.49 0.12 30.68
C ASN A 110 8.33 -0.58 29.33
N VAL A 111 9.43 -1.00 28.73
CA VAL A 111 9.43 -1.76 27.50
C VAL A 111 8.94 -3.18 27.79
N GLN A 112 7.85 -3.56 27.18
CA GLN A 112 7.24 -4.89 27.25
C GLN A 112 7.73 -5.77 26.10
N ASN A 113 7.77 -5.22 24.88
CA ASN A 113 8.23 -5.96 23.71
C ASN A 113 9.21 -5.08 22.91
N SER A 114 10.15 -5.74 22.22
CA SER A 114 11.02 -5.08 21.24
C SER A 114 11.23 -5.98 20.02
N TYR A 115 11.27 -5.36 18.84
CA TYR A 115 11.37 -6.04 17.55
C TYR A 115 12.41 -5.37 16.66
N GLN A 116 13.13 -6.19 15.91
CA GLN A 116 14.01 -5.73 14.83
C GLN A 116 13.71 -6.55 13.58
N TYR A 117 13.65 -5.89 12.44
CA TYR A 117 13.32 -6.52 11.16
C TYR A 117 14.41 -6.24 10.14
N ASP A 118 14.55 -7.16 9.19
CA ASP A 118 15.21 -6.82 7.93
C ASP A 118 14.26 -6.03 7.01
N ALA A 119 14.76 -5.60 5.86
CA ALA A 119 13.98 -4.81 4.90
C ALA A 119 12.69 -5.53 4.41
N PHE A 120 12.61 -6.85 4.50
CA PHE A 120 11.46 -7.66 4.09
C PHE A 120 10.59 -8.11 5.26
N GLY A 121 10.85 -7.61 6.47
CA GLY A 121 10.04 -7.92 7.65
C GLY A 121 10.35 -9.26 8.32
N MET A 122 11.46 -9.90 7.97
CA MET A 122 11.95 -11.04 8.71
C MET A 122 12.51 -10.56 10.06
N SER A 123 12.10 -11.21 11.15
CA SER A 123 12.60 -10.86 12.48
C SER A 123 14.09 -11.17 12.60
N LEU A 124 14.88 -10.16 12.96
CA LEU A 124 16.32 -10.25 13.30
C LEU A 124 16.54 -10.37 14.80
N GLY A 125 15.59 -9.88 15.59
CA GLY A 125 15.61 -9.96 17.05
C GLY A 125 14.24 -9.62 17.61
N THR A 126 13.78 -10.43 18.55
CA THR A 126 12.50 -10.26 19.21
C THR A 126 12.64 -10.55 20.70
N THR A 127 12.14 -9.63 21.53
CA THR A 127 11.93 -9.85 22.96
C THR A 127 10.46 -9.56 23.23
N GLU A 128 9.71 -10.54 23.73
CA GLU A 128 8.28 -10.40 24.03
C GLU A 128 8.01 -10.82 25.47
N GLN A 129 7.33 -9.93 26.20
CA GLN A 129 6.73 -10.22 27.50
C GLN A 129 5.20 -10.32 27.35
N LEU A 130 4.66 -9.74 26.29
CA LEU A 130 3.26 -9.75 25.94
C LEU A 130 3.07 -10.38 24.57
N ASN A 131 2.05 -11.22 24.42
CA ASN A 131 1.64 -11.68 23.11
C ASN A 131 1.19 -10.51 22.24
N ASN A 132 1.80 -10.32 21.06
CA ASN A 132 1.49 -9.22 20.15
C ASN A 132 1.53 -9.69 18.70
N ARG A 133 0.42 -9.46 17.98
CA ARG A 133 0.31 -9.80 16.57
C ARG A 133 0.71 -8.65 15.63
N ILE A 134 0.63 -7.42 16.10
CA ILE A 134 0.88 -6.24 15.25
C ILE A 134 2.38 -5.99 15.19
N ARG A 135 2.99 -6.31 14.04
CA ARG A 135 4.45 -6.29 13.87
C ARG A 135 4.87 -5.48 12.64
N TYR A 136 5.57 -6.07 11.69
CA TYR A 136 6.12 -5.41 10.51
C TYR A 136 5.01 -4.69 9.70
N THR A 137 5.26 -3.44 9.33
CA THR A 137 4.32 -2.50 8.67
C THR A 137 2.92 -2.46 9.32
N GLY A 138 2.85 -2.69 10.65
CA GLY A 138 1.59 -2.70 11.39
C GLY A 138 0.65 -3.85 11.05
N GLN A 139 1.13 -4.92 10.41
CA GLN A 139 0.30 -6.06 9.99
C GLN A 139 0.28 -7.19 11.01
N GLN A 140 -0.78 -8.00 10.95
CA GLN A 140 -0.97 -9.15 11.83
C GLN A 140 0.00 -10.27 11.49
N TYR A 141 0.82 -10.67 12.44
CA TYR A 141 1.74 -11.79 12.31
C TYR A 141 1.12 -13.07 12.89
N ASP A 142 1.23 -14.17 12.17
CA ASP A 142 0.76 -15.49 12.58
C ASP A 142 1.96 -16.37 12.96
N ASP A 143 2.15 -16.62 14.26
CA ASP A 143 3.31 -17.33 14.78
C ASP A 143 3.45 -18.78 14.27
N VAL A 144 2.33 -19.49 14.06
CA VAL A 144 2.33 -20.87 13.53
C VAL A 144 2.90 -20.94 12.13
N THR A 145 2.59 -19.96 11.29
CA THR A 145 3.00 -19.95 9.88
C THR A 145 4.22 -19.09 9.61
N GLY A 146 4.54 -18.14 10.50
CA GLY A 146 5.57 -17.13 10.26
C GLY A 146 5.22 -16.20 9.11
N GLN A 147 3.95 -15.95 8.88
CA GLN A 147 3.43 -15.12 7.80
C GLN A 147 2.72 -13.90 8.35
N TYR A 148 2.68 -12.83 7.54
CA TYR A 148 1.85 -11.67 7.81
C TYR A 148 0.52 -11.78 7.04
N TYR A 149 -0.58 -11.49 7.71
CA TYR A 149 -1.90 -11.38 7.11
C TYR A 149 -2.13 -9.93 6.67
N LEU A 150 -2.11 -9.70 5.36
CA LEU A 150 -2.34 -8.40 4.72
C LEU A 150 -3.75 -8.37 4.10
N ARG A 151 -4.76 -8.75 4.85
CA ARG A 151 -6.18 -8.79 4.45
C ARG A 151 -6.45 -9.67 3.22
N ALA A 152 -6.08 -9.22 2.02
CA ALA A 152 -6.33 -9.98 0.79
C ALA A 152 -5.38 -11.16 0.60
N ARG A 153 -4.13 -11.05 1.04
CA ARG A 153 -3.08 -12.05 0.84
C ARG A 153 -2.27 -12.29 2.09
N TYR A 154 -1.60 -13.43 2.13
CA TYR A 154 -0.56 -13.73 3.11
C TYR A 154 0.80 -13.40 2.54
N TYR A 155 1.60 -12.68 3.30
CA TYR A 155 2.97 -12.35 2.97
C TYR A 155 3.95 -13.22 3.76
N ASN A 156 4.90 -13.83 3.09
CA ASN A 156 5.97 -14.61 3.70
C ASN A 156 7.27 -13.80 3.69
N PRO A 157 7.74 -13.29 4.86
CA PRO A 157 8.93 -12.45 4.92
C PRO A 157 10.21 -13.21 4.58
N VAL A 158 10.30 -14.51 4.86
CA VAL A 158 11.45 -15.35 4.51
C VAL A 158 11.61 -15.50 2.99
N ALA A 159 10.49 -15.58 2.27
CA ALA A 159 10.49 -15.66 0.81
C ALA A 159 10.46 -14.28 0.13
N GLY A 160 10.18 -13.21 0.88
CA GLY A 160 10.02 -11.84 0.37
C GLY A 160 8.86 -11.68 -0.61
N ARG A 161 7.78 -12.49 -0.48
CA ARG A 161 6.67 -12.50 -1.44
C ARG A 161 5.34 -12.93 -0.86
N PHE A 162 4.28 -12.63 -1.59
CA PHE A 162 2.95 -13.12 -1.29
C PHE A 162 2.82 -14.63 -1.56
N MET A 163 1.94 -15.29 -0.81
CA MET A 163 1.62 -16.71 -0.96
C MET A 163 0.50 -16.96 -1.98
N GLN A 164 -0.25 -15.93 -2.33
CA GLN A 164 -1.32 -15.97 -3.33
C GLN A 164 -1.00 -15.02 -4.48
N GLU A 165 -1.45 -15.43 -5.66
CA GLU A 165 -1.40 -14.62 -6.87
C GLU A 165 -2.30 -13.38 -6.72
N ASP A 166 -1.81 -12.24 -7.16
CA ASP A 166 -2.58 -11.00 -7.18
C ASP A 166 -3.74 -11.09 -8.17
N VAL A 167 -4.88 -10.58 -7.77
CA VAL A 167 -6.01 -10.38 -8.68
C VAL A 167 -5.89 -9.06 -9.44
N TYR A 168 -5.07 -8.14 -8.94
CA TYR A 168 -4.77 -6.85 -9.55
C TYR A 168 -3.49 -6.94 -10.38
N GLN A 169 -3.59 -6.74 -11.69
CA GLN A 169 -2.45 -6.86 -12.60
C GLN A 169 -1.68 -5.54 -12.80
N GLY A 170 -1.93 -4.53 -11.95
CA GLY A 170 -1.36 -3.18 -12.08
C GLY A 170 0.06 -3.04 -11.55
N ASP A 171 0.49 -3.91 -10.63
CA ASP A 171 1.79 -3.82 -9.94
C ASP A 171 2.96 -4.52 -10.66
N GLY A 172 2.76 -4.91 -11.91
CA GLY A 172 3.78 -5.52 -12.76
C GLY A 172 3.48 -6.95 -13.15
N LEU A 173 4.46 -7.61 -13.79
CA LEU A 173 4.31 -8.97 -14.33
C LEU A 173 4.43 -10.07 -13.27
N ASN A 174 5.04 -9.79 -12.13
CA ASN A 174 5.20 -10.75 -11.05
C ASN A 174 4.08 -10.57 -10.01
N LEU A 175 3.02 -11.35 -10.16
CA LEU A 175 1.82 -11.29 -9.32
C LEU A 175 2.02 -11.73 -7.86
N TYR A 176 3.23 -12.19 -7.51
CA TYR A 176 3.59 -12.58 -6.15
C TYR A 176 4.56 -11.60 -5.47
N ALA A 177 5.02 -10.58 -6.19
CA ALA A 177 5.98 -9.62 -5.65
C ALA A 177 5.36 -8.78 -4.54
N TYR A 178 6.05 -8.68 -3.40
CA TYR A 178 5.73 -7.73 -2.35
C TYR A 178 6.41 -6.41 -2.65
N CYS A 179 5.64 -5.32 -2.66
CA CYS A 179 6.13 -3.94 -2.88
C CYS A 179 7.04 -3.78 -4.11
N GLY A 180 6.82 -4.58 -5.18
CA GLY A 180 7.68 -4.57 -6.36
C GLY A 180 9.15 -4.93 -6.08
N ASN A 181 9.43 -5.69 -5.01
CA ASN A 181 10.75 -6.00 -4.43
C ASN A 181 11.49 -4.77 -3.87
N ASN A 182 10.80 -3.71 -3.51
CA ASN A 182 11.37 -2.53 -2.86
C ASN A 182 10.56 -2.14 -1.60
N PRO A 183 10.60 -2.97 -0.54
CA PRO A 183 9.81 -2.76 0.67
C PRO A 183 10.36 -1.64 1.55
N VAL A 184 11.55 -1.07 1.25
CA VAL A 184 12.11 0.09 1.98
C VAL A 184 11.37 1.39 1.62
N VAL A 185 10.79 1.46 0.42
CA VAL A 185 10.09 2.66 -0.09
C VAL A 185 8.58 2.46 -0.12
N TYR A 186 8.14 1.20 -0.18
CA TYR A 186 6.72 0.86 -0.33
C TYR A 186 6.27 -0.09 0.77
N ASP A 187 5.02 0.03 1.17
CA ASP A 187 4.25 -0.97 1.93
C ASP A 187 3.02 -1.43 1.12
N ASP A 188 2.37 -2.48 1.54
CA ASP A 188 1.09 -2.92 0.97
C ASP A 188 0.14 -3.29 2.12
N PRO A 189 -0.58 -2.31 2.68
CA PRO A 189 -1.44 -2.55 3.84
C PRO A 189 -2.69 -3.37 3.51
N SER A 190 -3.09 -3.43 2.26
CA SER A 190 -4.32 -4.13 1.82
C SER A 190 -4.08 -5.53 1.28
N GLY A 191 -2.85 -5.85 0.91
CA GLY A 191 -2.50 -7.05 0.17
C GLY A 191 -2.95 -7.04 -1.29
N TYR A 192 -3.24 -5.85 -1.87
CA TYR A 192 -3.61 -5.66 -3.28
C TYR A 192 -2.64 -4.75 -4.01
N GLU A 193 -2.30 -3.61 -3.41
CA GLU A 193 -1.55 -2.56 -4.08
C GLU A 193 -0.54 -1.94 -3.14
N ARG A 194 0.69 -1.79 -3.63
CA ARG A 194 1.75 -1.11 -2.90
C ARG A 194 1.49 0.38 -2.80
N LYS A 195 1.79 0.97 -1.65
CA LYS A 195 1.75 2.40 -1.39
C LYS A 195 3.15 2.89 -1.03
N ALA A 196 3.48 4.12 -1.40
CA ALA A 196 4.74 4.73 -0.97
C ALA A 196 4.69 5.01 0.53
N CYS A 197 5.73 4.61 1.26
CA CYS A 197 5.90 5.01 2.65
C CYS A 197 6.05 6.53 2.73
N PRO A 198 5.52 7.21 3.78
CA PRO A 198 5.65 8.65 3.90
C PRO A 198 7.13 9.06 3.91
N PRO A 199 7.53 10.13 3.18
CA PRO A 199 8.90 10.59 3.17
C PRO A 199 9.31 11.02 4.57
N GLN A 200 10.47 10.53 5.04
CA GLN A 200 11.07 10.94 6.29
C GLN A 200 11.28 12.45 6.32
N GLY A 201 10.79 13.10 7.35
CA GLY A 201 11.16 14.45 7.72
C GLY A 201 10.31 15.57 7.13
N LYS A 202 9.11 15.74 7.66
CA LYS A 202 8.53 17.05 7.98
C LYS A 202 7.66 16.87 9.21
N ILE A 203 8.25 16.97 10.39
CA ILE A 203 7.51 17.37 11.58
C ILE A 203 7.19 18.85 11.35
N SER A 204 6.00 19.17 10.87
CA SER A 204 5.50 20.52 10.92
C SER A 204 4.93 20.74 12.32
N GLU A 205 5.68 21.44 13.15
CA GLU A 205 5.11 22.13 14.31
C GLU A 205 4.06 23.11 13.83
N SER A 206 2.79 22.77 13.97
CA SER A 206 1.69 23.71 14.19
C SER A 206 0.51 22.93 14.74
N VAL A 207 0.46 22.89 16.07
CA VAL A 207 -0.75 22.54 16.81
C VAL A 207 -1.73 23.68 16.62
N ASP A 208 -2.81 23.48 15.90
CA ASP A 208 -3.99 24.31 16.03
C ASP A 208 -5.17 23.42 16.41
N GLU A 209 -5.60 23.60 17.66
CA GLU A 209 -6.74 22.92 18.26
C GLU A 209 -8.02 23.50 17.65
N THR A 210 -8.60 22.83 16.67
CA THR A 210 -10.07 22.78 16.47
C THR A 210 -10.40 22.01 15.20
N SER A 211 -10.68 20.73 15.34
CA SER A 211 -11.81 20.05 14.68
C SER A 211 -11.78 18.56 14.97
N TYR A 212 -12.66 18.17 15.86
CA TYR A 212 -13.10 16.78 16.03
C TYR A 212 -13.81 16.29 14.77
N GLY A 213 -13.37 15.15 14.28
CA GLY A 213 -14.21 14.28 13.45
C GLY A 213 -13.81 14.18 12.00
N LYS A 214 -12.89 13.24 11.70
CA LYS A 214 -13.06 12.17 10.69
C LYS A 214 -11.85 11.25 10.77
N SER A 215 -12.06 10.10 11.39
CA SER A 215 -11.15 8.96 11.33
C SER A 215 -11.07 8.48 9.87
N SER A 216 -9.91 8.59 9.25
CA SER A 216 -9.54 7.76 8.13
C SER A 216 -8.15 7.20 8.37
N SER A 217 -8.13 5.91 8.66
CA SER A 217 -6.95 5.08 8.66
C SER A 217 -6.37 5.03 7.24
N ASN A 218 -5.48 5.93 6.95
CA ASN A 218 -4.67 5.84 5.75
C ASN A 218 -3.28 6.41 6.04
N CYS A 219 -2.28 5.53 5.92
CA CYS A 219 -0.98 5.97 5.44
C CYS A 219 -1.21 6.52 4.04
N THR A 220 -1.60 7.75 3.93
CA THR A 220 -1.81 8.56 2.75
C THR A 220 -3.22 9.09 2.59
N GLU A 221 -3.46 10.23 3.11
CA GLU A 221 -3.92 11.35 2.32
C GLU A 221 -3.11 12.56 2.75
N LEU A 222 -1.87 12.61 2.30
CA LEU A 222 -1.28 13.90 2.06
C LEU A 222 -1.99 14.45 0.83
N VAL A 223 -3.13 15.12 1.09
CA VAL A 223 -3.67 16.07 0.14
C VAL A 223 -2.51 17.01 -0.18
N PRO A 224 -2.12 17.18 -1.45
CA PRO A 224 -1.14 18.20 -1.79
C PRO A 224 -1.68 19.53 -1.29
N TYR A 225 -1.01 20.11 -0.32
CA TYR A 225 -1.23 21.50 0.06
C TYR A 225 -0.85 22.34 -1.17
N TYR A 226 -1.85 22.81 -1.89
CA TYR A 226 -1.66 23.91 -2.81
C TYR A 226 -1.57 25.18 -1.96
N PRO A 227 -0.41 25.87 -1.94
CA PRO A 227 -0.39 27.17 -1.34
C PRO A 227 -1.38 28.04 -2.11
N ALA A 228 -2.28 28.68 -1.38
CA ALA A 228 -3.11 29.72 -1.95
C ALA A 228 -2.18 30.78 -2.52
N ASN A 229 -2.00 30.82 -3.83
CA ASN A 229 -1.31 31.89 -4.51
C ASN A 229 -2.18 33.13 -4.42
N ASN A 230 -1.83 34.00 -3.49
CA ASN A 230 -2.24 35.39 -3.54
C ASN A 230 -1.45 36.07 -4.67
N GLY A 231 -2.11 36.28 -5.79
CA GLY A 231 -1.78 37.31 -6.76
C GLY A 231 -0.96 36.87 -7.96
N ALA A 232 -1.63 36.42 -9.02
CA ALA A 232 -1.42 36.89 -10.39
C ALA A 232 -2.54 36.28 -11.26
N GLU A 233 -3.31 37.14 -11.87
CA GLU A 233 -4.36 36.81 -12.84
C GLU A 233 -3.73 36.15 -14.10
N SER A 234 -4.04 34.87 -14.33
CA SER A 234 -4.13 34.29 -15.67
C SER A 234 -4.91 32.97 -15.55
N GLY A 235 -6.05 32.90 -16.16
CA GLY A 235 -6.99 31.83 -16.45
C GLY A 235 -6.69 30.40 -15.96
N SER A 236 -6.86 30.08 -14.70
CA SER A 236 -6.83 28.72 -14.23
C SER A 236 -8.24 28.24 -13.92
N GLY A 237 -8.83 27.48 -14.85
CA GLY A 237 -9.97 26.66 -14.58
C GLY A 237 -9.60 25.62 -13.51
N SER A 238 -10.39 25.52 -12.43
CA SER A 238 -10.22 24.47 -11.41
C SER A 238 -10.21 23.08 -12.05
N VAL A 239 -9.35 22.18 -11.59
CA VAL A 239 -9.28 20.80 -12.10
C VAL A 239 -10.64 20.13 -11.88
N PRO A 240 -11.30 19.62 -12.94
CA PRO A 240 -12.55 18.88 -12.78
C PRO A 240 -12.40 17.66 -11.87
N ASN A 241 -13.36 17.44 -10.97
CA ASN A 241 -13.36 16.28 -10.07
C ASN A 241 -13.25 14.93 -10.80
N SER A 242 -13.76 14.85 -12.03
CA SER A 242 -13.62 13.66 -12.87
C SER A 242 -12.18 13.30 -13.23
N LEU A 243 -11.25 14.27 -13.20
CA LEU A 243 -9.82 14.09 -13.48
C LEU A 243 -8.98 13.83 -12.23
N LEU A 244 -9.53 14.10 -11.05
CA LEU A 244 -8.84 13.87 -9.77
C LEU A 244 -8.93 12.41 -9.28
N GLN A 245 -9.61 11.53 -10.02
CA GLN A 245 -9.75 10.13 -9.65
C GLN A 245 -8.46 9.33 -9.93
N GLY A 246 -7.99 8.60 -8.93
CA GLY A 246 -6.78 7.79 -8.96
C GLY A 246 -5.59 8.50 -8.30
N ASP A 247 -4.53 7.74 -8.04
CA ASP A 247 -3.35 8.24 -7.35
C ASP A 247 -2.49 9.12 -8.25
N PRO A 248 -1.91 10.22 -7.73
CA PRO A 248 -1.00 11.09 -8.47
C PRO A 248 0.40 10.46 -8.54
N ASN A 249 0.61 9.57 -9.48
CA ASN A 249 1.86 8.82 -9.66
C ASN A 249 2.33 8.78 -11.11
N THR A 250 1.67 9.54 -11.99
CA THR A 250 1.95 9.51 -13.42
C THR A 250 2.59 10.82 -13.85
N ARG A 251 3.64 10.74 -14.65
CA ARG A 251 4.35 11.87 -15.22
C ARG A 251 4.12 11.96 -16.73
N VAL A 252 4.14 13.16 -17.26
CA VAL A 252 4.10 13.41 -18.72
C VAL A 252 5.50 13.71 -19.20
N TYR A 253 5.90 13.09 -20.29
CA TYR A 253 7.21 13.27 -20.89
C TYR A 253 7.13 13.50 -22.40
N LEU A 254 8.17 14.14 -22.93
CA LEU A 254 8.42 14.27 -24.36
C LEU A 254 9.54 13.32 -24.80
N GLY A 255 9.36 12.64 -25.92
CA GLY A 255 10.42 11.93 -26.62
C GLY A 255 11.12 12.91 -27.55
N ILE A 256 12.42 13.09 -27.37
CA ILE A 256 13.24 14.06 -28.09
C ILE A 256 14.07 13.34 -29.13
N ILE A 257 14.08 13.88 -30.37
CA ILE A 257 14.92 13.44 -31.48
C ILE A 257 15.60 14.69 -32.05
N ASP A 258 16.92 14.68 -32.23
CA ASP A 258 17.73 15.80 -32.70
C ASP A 258 17.48 17.12 -31.95
N GLY A 259 17.19 17.01 -30.64
CA GLY A 259 16.91 18.14 -29.76
C GLY A 259 15.48 18.68 -29.79
N GLU A 260 14.62 18.20 -30.71
CA GLU A 260 13.24 18.62 -30.87
C GLU A 260 12.23 17.57 -30.36
N PRO A 261 11.07 17.98 -29.81
CA PRO A 261 10.03 17.07 -29.40
C PRO A 261 9.36 16.39 -30.61
N ASP A 262 9.33 15.04 -30.59
CA ASP A 262 8.68 14.22 -31.62
C ASP A 262 7.48 13.41 -31.07
N TYR A 263 7.41 13.26 -29.75
CA TYR A 263 6.42 12.38 -29.12
C TYR A 263 6.07 12.88 -27.73
N VAL A 264 4.81 12.68 -27.31
CA VAL A 264 4.38 12.86 -25.93
C VAL A 264 3.86 11.54 -25.35
N GLY A 265 4.16 11.27 -24.10
CA GLY A 265 3.71 10.06 -23.41
C GLY A 265 3.57 10.23 -21.91
N ILE A 266 3.04 9.22 -21.27
CA ILE A 266 2.88 9.17 -19.82
C ILE A 266 3.56 7.93 -19.24
N ALA A 267 4.18 8.07 -18.08
CA ALA A 267 4.81 6.96 -17.34
C ALA A 267 4.80 7.23 -15.84
N TYR A 268 4.87 6.17 -15.05
CA TYR A 268 5.19 6.25 -13.62
C TYR A 268 6.67 6.57 -13.40
N ASP A 269 7.51 5.95 -14.21
CA ASP A 269 8.96 6.00 -14.17
C ASP A 269 9.47 6.30 -15.59
N VAL A 270 9.93 7.52 -15.77
CA VAL A 270 10.38 8.02 -17.08
C VAL A 270 11.73 7.41 -17.47
N GLU A 271 12.62 7.16 -16.52
CA GLU A 271 13.93 6.53 -16.79
C GLU A 271 13.76 5.08 -17.27
N ARG A 272 12.91 4.31 -16.59
CA ARG A 272 12.55 2.97 -17.03
C ARG A 272 11.86 3.00 -18.39
N ARG A 273 11.04 4.01 -18.64
CA ARG A 273 10.35 4.19 -19.92
C ARG A 273 11.33 4.50 -21.04
N GLN A 274 12.37 5.28 -20.78
CA GLN A 274 13.48 5.51 -21.70
C GLN A 274 14.10 4.19 -22.16
N SER A 275 14.42 3.31 -21.21
CA SER A 275 14.98 1.98 -21.53
C SER A 275 14.04 1.12 -22.39
N GLN A 276 12.71 1.26 -22.23
CA GLN A 276 11.72 0.54 -23.03
C GLN A 276 11.58 1.07 -24.46
N HIS A 277 11.82 2.36 -24.67
CA HIS A 277 11.82 2.95 -26.01
C HIS A 277 13.08 2.58 -26.80
N GLY A 278 14.15 2.14 -26.14
CA GLY A 278 15.44 1.85 -26.77
C GLY A 278 16.00 3.07 -27.51
N ASP A 279 16.47 2.86 -28.73
CA ASP A 279 17.08 3.89 -29.59
C ASP A 279 16.05 4.74 -30.37
N ARG A 280 14.76 4.67 -29.99
CA ARG A 280 13.71 5.43 -30.69
C ARG A 280 13.82 6.94 -30.47
N PHE A 281 14.25 7.37 -29.28
CA PHE A 281 14.43 8.75 -28.89
C PHE A 281 15.83 8.94 -28.33
N ASP A 282 16.42 10.10 -28.54
CA ASP A 282 17.72 10.45 -27.96
C ASP A 282 17.61 10.42 -26.43
N TYR A 283 16.55 11.01 -25.90
CA TYR A 283 16.18 10.96 -24.48
C TYR A 283 14.72 11.31 -24.28
N LEU A 284 14.19 10.97 -23.09
CA LEU A 284 12.89 11.42 -22.63
C LEU A 284 13.06 12.62 -21.69
N ARG A 285 12.31 13.68 -21.95
CA ARG A 285 12.28 14.90 -21.13
C ARG A 285 10.95 14.96 -20.37
N GLU A 286 11.02 14.88 -19.07
CA GLU A 286 9.86 15.05 -18.19
C GLU A 286 9.40 16.53 -18.23
N ILE A 287 8.08 16.75 -18.36
CA ILE A 287 7.50 18.10 -18.46
C ILE A 287 6.56 18.45 -17.29
N THR A 288 6.27 17.50 -16.42
CA THR A 288 5.49 17.74 -15.21
C THR A 288 6.39 17.74 -13.99
N THR A 289 6.36 18.81 -13.21
CA THR A 289 7.17 18.97 -11.99
C THR A 289 6.66 18.07 -10.86
N GLU A 290 5.34 17.83 -10.83
CA GLU A 290 4.69 16.99 -9.84
C GLU A 290 4.00 15.80 -10.52
N PRO A 291 3.90 14.65 -9.85
CA PRO A 291 3.12 13.53 -10.37
C PRO A 291 1.63 13.88 -10.41
N LEU A 292 0.97 13.40 -11.45
CA LEU A 292 -0.44 13.63 -11.73
C LEU A 292 -1.24 12.34 -11.60
N THR A 293 -2.55 12.43 -11.39
CA THR A 293 -3.40 11.26 -11.59
C THR A 293 -3.29 10.81 -13.05
N ARG A 294 -3.50 9.53 -13.30
CA ARG A 294 -3.44 9.02 -14.68
C ARG A 294 -4.44 9.70 -15.62
N ARG A 295 -5.57 10.19 -15.10
CA ARG A 295 -6.56 10.94 -15.88
C ARG A 295 -6.06 12.34 -16.23
N GLN A 296 -5.44 13.04 -15.29
CA GLN A 296 -4.80 14.33 -15.52
C GLN A 296 -3.65 14.22 -16.54
N ALA A 297 -2.74 13.25 -16.34
CA ALA A 297 -1.65 13.01 -17.26
C ALA A 297 -2.13 12.71 -18.68
N ARG A 298 -3.18 11.89 -18.83
CA ARG A 298 -3.82 11.63 -20.13
C ARG A 298 -4.50 12.85 -20.72
N ALA A 299 -5.05 13.75 -19.92
CA ALA A 299 -5.65 14.98 -20.39
C ALA A 299 -4.59 15.90 -21.03
N ILE A 300 -3.44 16.06 -20.39
CA ILE A 300 -2.31 16.81 -20.91
C ILE A 300 -1.76 16.14 -22.19
N GLU A 301 -1.48 14.83 -22.15
CA GLU A 301 -1.03 14.06 -23.30
C GLU A 301 -1.98 14.24 -24.50
N GLN A 302 -3.30 14.15 -24.29
CA GLN A 302 -4.30 14.33 -25.34
C GLN A 302 -4.34 15.74 -25.91
N ALA A 303 -4.20 16.75 -25.06
CA ALA A 303 -4.12 18.14 -25.49
C ALA A 303 -2.88 18.40 -26.34
N MET A 304 -1.73 17.88 -25.93
CA MET A 304 -0.48 17.99 -26.67
C MET A 304 -0.55 17.28 -28.02
N ILE A 305 -1.08 16.06 -28.08
CA ILE A 305 -1.29 15.35 -29.36
C ILE A 305 -2.16 16.17 -30.32
N LYS A 306 -3.19 16.86 -29.79
CA LYS A 306 -4.06 17.71 -30.64
C LYS A 306 -3.42 19.01 -31.08
N ASN A 307 -2.58 19.60 -30.21
CA ASN A 307 -1.92 20.86 -30.51
C ASN A 307 -0.68 20.68 -31.39
N HIS A 308 -0.11 19.49 -31.41
CA HIS A 308 1.11 19.11 -32.12
C HIS A 308 0.84 17.91 -33.05
N PRO A 309 0.11 18.11 -34.16
CA PRO A 309 -0.18 17.04 -35.12
C PRO A 309 1.06 16.47 -35.80
N GLU A 310 2.19 17.19 -35.73
CA GLU A 310 3.51 16.78 -36.21
C GLU A 310 4.13 15.66 -35.34
N TYR A 311 3.70 15.46 -34.09
CA TYR A 311 4.25 14.42 -33.25
C TYR A 311 3.94 13.01 -33.78
N SER A 312 4.87 12.10 -33.57
CA SER A 312 4.77 10.71 -34.01
C SER A 312 3.71 9.86 -33.27
N ASN A 313 2.92 10.48 -32.41
CA ASN A 313 1.79 9.84 -31.72
C ASN A 313 0.72 9.39 -32.72
N LYS A 314 0.46 8.07 -32.78
CA LYS A 314 -0.49 7.46 -33.72
C LYS A 314 -1.93 7.33 -33.21
N ILE A 315 -2.13 7.46 -31.89
CA ILE A 315 -3.39 7.16 -31.23
C ILE A 315 -3.72 8.25 -30.22
N ASN A 316 -4.98 8.66 -30.14
CA ASN A 316 -5.48 9.52 -29.08
C ASN A 316 -5.31 8.84 -27.70
N SER A 317 -4.84 9.59 -26.71
CA SER A 317 -4.66 9.12 -25.33
C SER A 317 -5.99 8.73 -24.68
N ILE A 318 -7.06 9.39 -25.03
CA ILE A 318 -8.40 9.21 -24.43
C ILE A 318 -9.42 8.88 -25.50
N SER A 319 -10.21 7.83 -25.29
CA SER A 319 -11.35 7.53 -26.15
C SER A 319 -12.47 8.58 -25.97
N THR A 320 -13.02 9.06 -27.07
CA THR A 320 -14.15 10.01 -27.08
C THR A 320 -15.43 9.48 -26.41
N LYS A 321 -15.50 8.17 -26.15
CA LYS A 321 -16.64 7.51 -25.48
C LYS A 321 -16.55 7.58 -23.95
N ARG A 322 -15.47 8.11 -23.38
CA ARG A 322 -15.31 8.25 -21.93
C ARG A 322 -16.14 9.43 -21.43
N ASP A 323 -16.82 9.25 -20.31
CA ASP A 323 -17.64 10.25 -19.62
C ASP A 323 -16.88 11.54 -19.24
N TRP A 324 -15.60 11.40 -18.94
CA TRP A 324 -14.68 12.49 -18.58
C TRP A 324 -13.87 13.07 -19.78
N TYR A 325 -14.17 12.67 -21.03
CA TYR A 325 -13.43 13.14 -22.21
C TYR A 325 -13.49 14.66 -22.41
N ASN A 326 -14.70 15.24 -22.25
CA ASN A 326 -14.88 16.68 -22.42
C ASN A 326 -14.13 17.48 -21.35
N ASP A 327 -14.19 17.04 -20.12
CA ASP A 327 -13.45 17.64 -19.01
C ASP A 327 -11.93 17.61 -19.28
N ALA A 328 -11.42 16.47 -19.73
CA ALA A 328 -10.02 16.30 -20.09
C ALA A 328 -9.56 17.23 -21.22
N VAL A 329 -10.35 17.33 -22.29
CA VAL A 329 -10.02 18.17 -23.44
C VAL A 329 -10.06 19.66 -23.08
N THR A 330 -10.97 20.06 -22.20
CA THR A 330 -11.08 21.45 -21.75
C THR A 330 -9.95 21.82 -20.80
N TRP A 331 -9.71 20.98 -19.80
CA TRP A 331 -8.67 21.25 -18.79
C TRP A 331 -7.24 21.11 -19.34
N GLY A 332 -6.97 20.12 -20.18
CA GLY A 332 -5.63 19.90 -20.75
C GLY A 332 -5.16 20.99 -21.71
N LYS A 333 -6.00 21.97 -22.05
CA LYS A 333 -5.66 23.13 -22.87
C LYS A 333 -5.28 24.37 -22.02
N ALA A 334 -5.62 24.37 -20.74
CA ALA A 334 -5.30 25.43 -19.79
C ALA A 334 -3.90 25.22 -19.18
#